data_5cdd4ac2100d1c36c2f253b57b3c32ff
#
_entry.id   5cdd4ac2100d1c36c2f253b57b3c32ff
#
_cell.length_a   1.000
_cell.length_b   1.000
_cell.length_c   1.000
_cell.angle_alpha   90.00
_cell.angle_beta   90.00
_cell.angle_gamma   90.00
#
_symmetry.space_group_name_H-M   'P 1'
#
loop_
_entity.id
_entity.type
_entity.pdbx_description
1 polymer ?
#
loop_
_entity_poly.entity_id
_entity_poly.type
_entity_poly.pdbx_seq_one_letter_code
_entity_poly.pdbx_strand_id
1 'polypeptide(L)'
;MRIVFCAALVAAACAPGEKPRPAGPAQKYAGTWEGRSFRSSSDTGTPFRIVAHVADDGTLRSTLLFTTLPAPPIPIRARQVSDTVLVNEIGPYHSPAANADVVTVTTGKLRGDSLNGTFEMRPASGGNAIMNGTFRTRRITP
;
A
#
# COMPACT_ATOMS: atom_id res chain seq x y z
N MET A 1 -26.81 55.92 -42.66
CA MET A 1 -25.97 54.78 -42.48
C MET A 1 -25.76 54.62 -40.98
N ARG A 2 -26.51 53.72 -40.32
CA ARG A 2 -26.48 53.49 -38.86
C ARG A 2 -25.74 52.18 -38.59
N ILE A 3 -24.59 52.28 -37.92
CA ILE A 3 -23.78 51.12 -37.51
C ILE A 3 -24.26 50.71 -36.12
N VAL A 4 -24.81 49.51 -36.02
CA VAL A 4 -25.19 48.88 -34.75
C VAL A 4 -24.03 48.03 -34.26
N PHE A 5 -23.40 48.41 -33.13
CA PHE A 5 -22.41 47.61 -32.43
C PHE A 5 -23.11 46.58 -31.54
N CYS A 6 -23.04 45.30 -31.89
CA CYS A 6 -23.41 44.23 -30.99
C CYS A 6 -22.23 43.92 -30.07
N ALA A 7 -22.36 44.27 -28.79
CA ALA A 7 -21.44 43.82 -27.74
C ALA A 7 -21.77 42.39 -27.31
N ALA A 8 -20.90 41.46 -27.63
CA ALA A 8 -21.01 40.06 -27.13
C ALA A 8 -20.46 39.98 -25.70
N LEU A 9 -21.35 39.79 -24.73
CA LEU A 9 -20.96 39.44 -23.35
C LEU A 9 -20.48 37.99 -23.33
N VAL A 10 -19.19 37.77 -23.10
CA VAL A 10 -18.63 36.49 -22.80
C VAL A 10 -18.81 36.22 -21.29
N ALA A 11 -19.80 35.45 -20.92
CA ALA A 11 -19.95 34.95 -19.54
C ALA A 11 -18.90 33.88 -19.28
N ALA A 12 -17.83 34.21 -18.56
CA ALA A 12 -16.89 33.26 -18.02
C ALA A 12 -17.59 32.45 -16.91
N ALA A 13 -18.03 31.25 -17.24
CA ALA A 13 -18.51 30.28 -16.24
C ALA A 13 -17.32 29.84 -15.39
N CYS A 14 -17.19 30.39 -14.18
CA CYS A 14 -16.32 29.86 -13.15
C CYS A 14 -16.88 28.49 -12.75
N ALA A 15 -16.23 27.40 -13.17
CA ALA A 15 -16.50 26.07 -12.63
C ALA A 15 -16.25 26.12 -11.12
N PRO A 16 -17.16 25.60 -10.27
CA PRO A 16 -16.93 25.54 -8.85
C PRO A 16 -15.72 24.65 -8.60
N GLY A 17 -14.65 25.25 -8.07
CA GLY A 17 -13.45 24.53 -7.68
C GLY A 17 -13.81 23.40 -6.72
N GLU A 18 -13.57 22.17 -7.13
CA GLU A 18 -13.76 20.99 -6.30
C GLU A 18 -12.90 21.16 -5.04
N LYS A 19 -13.56 21.24 -3.87
CA LYS A 19 -12.84 21.34 -2.59
C LYS A 19 -11.93 20.13 -2.45
N PRO A 20 -10.63 20.32 -2.10
CA PRO A 20 -9.74 19.20 -1.86
C PRO A 20 -10.38 18.24 -0.87
N ARG A 21 -10.55 16.98 -1.29
CA ARG A 21 -11.08 15.94 -0.39
C ARG A 21 -10.10 15.78 0.79
N PRO A 22 -10.56 15.79 2.05
CA PRO A 22 -9.67 15.60 3.19
C PRO A 22 -8.83 14.33 2.97
N ALA A 23 -7.52 14.42 3.16
CA ALA A 23 -6.64 13.26 3.05
C ALA A 23 -7.04 12.24 4.12
N GLY A 24 -7.61 11.10 3.68
CA GLY A 24 -7.97 10.01 4.57
C GLY A 24 -6.73 9.30 5.14
N PRO A 25 -6.89 8.40 6.15
CA PRO A 25 -5.77 7.67 6.75
C PRO A 25 -4.94 6.87 5.73
N ALA A 26 -5.53 6.43 4.62
CA ALA A 26 -4.84 5.73 3.55
C ALA A 26 -3.69 6.53 2.93
N GLN A 27 -3.82 7.86 2.83
CA GLN A 27 -2.79 8.73 2.26
C GLN A 27 -1.48 8.68 3.05
N LYS A 28 -1.52 8.40 4.34
CA LYS A 28 -0.32 8.27 5.19
C LYS A 28 0.55 7.08 4.81
N TYR A 29 0.00 6.10 4.10
CA TYR A 29 0.68 4.87 3.69
C TYR A 29 1.10 4.88 2.21
N ALA A 30 0.68 5.87 1.44
CA ALA A 30 1.11 6.02 0.05
C ALA A 30 2.62 6.25 -0.05
N GLY A 31 3.19 5.86 -1.19
CA GLY A 31 4.62 5.98 -1.48
C GLY A 31 5.32 4.65 -1.64
N THR A 32 6.64 4.71 -1.70
CA THR A 32 7.51 3.53 -1.82
C THR A 32 8.21 3.25 -0.50
N TRP A 33 8.12 2.00 -0.07
CA TRP A 33 8.69 1.51 1.19
C TRP A 33 9.69 0.41 0.91
N GLU A 34 10.84 0.45 1.55
CA GLU A 34 11.82 -0.64 1.53
C GLU A 34 12.01 -1.20 2.92
N GLY A 35 12.21 -2.53 2.99
CA GLY A 35 12.36 -3.18 4.28
C GLY A 35 12.83 -4.62 4.20
N ARG A 36 12.79 -5.24 5.35
CA ARG A 36 13.13 -6.66 5.54
C ARG A 36 12.12 -7.34 6.43
N SER A 37 11.85 -8.60 6.14
CA SER A 37 11.08 -9.51 7.01
C SER A 37 12.02 -10.52 7.68
N PHE A 38 11.74 -10.83 8.94
CA PHE A 38 12.59 -11.65 9.80
C PHE A 38 11.72 -12.77 10.44
N ARG A 39 12.16 -14.01 10.33
CA ARG A 39 11.50 -15.17 10.94
C ARG A 39 11.98 -15.43 12.37
N SER A 40 13.18 -14.96 12.71
CA SER A 40 13.77 -15.05 14.04
C SER A 40 14.73 -13.88 14.29
N SER A 41 15.21 -13.74 15.51
CA SER A 41 16.20 -12.73 15.87
C SER A 41 17.58 -12.93 15.20
N SER A 42 17.90 -14.15 14.79
CA SER A 42 19.13 -14.51 14.08
C SER A 42 19.00 -14.46 12.57
N ASP A 43 17.79 -14.18 12.04
CA ASP A 43 17.55 -14.06 10.59
C ASP A 43 18.16 -12.75 10.07
N THR A 44 18.91 -12.83 8.98
CA THR A 44 19.44 -11.63 8.29
C THR A 44 18.36 -10.83 7.56
N GLY A 45 17.18 -11.41 7.43
CA GLY A 45 15.99 -10.83 6.86
C GLY A 45 15.94 -10.89 5.33
N THR A 46 14.75 -11.15 4.82
CA THR A 46 14.45 -11.15 3.38
C THR A 46 14.08 -9.73 2.95
N PRO A 47 14.83 -9.10 2.03
CA PRO A 47 14.56 -7.74 1.59
C PRO A 47 13.36 -7.70 0.64
N PHE A 48 12.56 -6.65 0.77
CA PHE A 48 11.42 -6.40 -0.07
C PHE A 48 11.16 -4.90 -0.26
N ARG A 49 10.36 -4.58 -1.28
CA ARG A 49 9.84 -3.24 -1.56
C ARG A 49 8.32 -3.30 -1.64
N ILE A 50 7.65 -2.28 -1.13
CA ILE A 50 6.22 -2.07 -1.30
C ILE A 50 6.03 -0.76 -2.05
N VAL A 51 5.18 -0.79 -3.07
CA VAL A 51 4.69 0.40 -3.77
C VAL A 51 3.22 0.54 -3.44
N ALA A 52 2.83 1.68 -2.87
CA ALA A 52 1.47 1.94 -2.40
C ALA A 52 0.95 3.28 -2.95
N HIS A 53 -0.29 3.30 -3.39
CA HIS A 53 -1.00 4.50 -3.83
C HIS A 53 -2.47 4.46 -3.38
N VAL A 54 -3.07 5.62 -3.24
CA VAL A 54 -4.49 5.75 -2.96
C VAL A 54 -5.22 5.90 -4.29
N ALA A 55 -6.16 5.01 -4.56
CA ALA A 55 -7.01 5.06 -5.75
C ALA A 55 -8.07 6.17 -5.61
N ASP A 56 -8.76 6.50 -6.71
CA ASP A 56 -9.80 7.55 -6.75
C ASP A 56 -10.96 7.27 -5.79
N ASP A 57 -11.24 6.00 -5.50
CA ASP A 57 -12.23 5.56 -4.52
C ASP A 57 -11.77 5.70 -3.06
N GLY A 58 -10.52 6.18 -2.82
CA GLY A 58 -9.94 6.33 -1.50
C GLY A 58 -9.32 5.06 -0.92
N THR A 59 -9.33 3.95 -1.66
CA THR A 59 -8.73 2.68 -1.20
C THR A 59 -7.21 2.69 -1.36
N LEU A 60 -6.50 2.12 -0.38
CA LEU A 60 -5.07 1.88 -0.47
C LEU A 60 -4.80 0.65 -1.35
N ARG A 61 -4.11 0.85 -2.46
CA ARG A 61 -3.65 -0.18 -3.39
C ARG A 61 -2.15 -0.35 -3.27
N SER A 62 -1.69 -1.56 -3.06
CA SER A 62 -0.27 -1.80 -2.83
C SER A 62 0.20 -3.09 -3.49
N THR A 63 1.49 -3.14 -3.78
CA THR A 63 2.16 -4.29 -4.39
C THR A 63 3.47 -4.56 -3.66
N LEU A 64 3.73 -5.82 -3.34
CA LEU A 64 4.97 -6.31 -2.75
C LEU A 64 5.89 -6.86 -3.85
N LEU A 65 7.17 -6.50 -3.78
CA LEU A 65 8.24 -7.06 -4.61
C LEU A 65 9.35 -7.60 -3.69
N PHE A 66 9.69 -8.86 -3.81
CA PHE A 66 10.93 -9.38 -3.21
C PHE A 66 12.10 -8.95 -4.10
N THR A 67 13.12 -8.32 -3.51
CA THR A 67 14.23 -7.73 -4.29
C THR A 67 15.35 -8.72 -4.58
N THR A 68 15.37 -9.87 -3.91
CA THR A 68 16.38 -10.93 -4.06
C THR A 68 15.81 -12.25 -4.59
N LEU A 69 14.50 -12.33 -4.78
CA LEU A 69 13.83 -13.52 -5.29
C LEU A 69 13.21 -13.20 -6.65
N PRO A 70 13.33 -14.10 -7.64
CA PRO A 70 12.69 -13.96 -8.95
C PRO A 70 11.19 -14.28 -8.83
N ALA A 71 10.44 -13.40 -8.18
CA ALA A 71 9.00 -13.54 -8.02
C ALA A 71 8.28 -12.36 -8.69
N PRO A 72 7.09 -12.60 -9.29
CA PRO A 72 6.28 -11.52 -9.82
C PRO A 72 5.79 -10.61 -8.68
N PRO A 73 5.40 -9.35 -8.99
CA PRO A 73 4.77 -8.49 -8.02
C PRO A 73 3.54 -9.14 -7.38
N ILE A 74 3.45 -9.09 -6.05
CA ILE A 74 2.37 -9.72 -5.29
C ILE A 74 1.39 -8.65 -4.84
N PRO A 75 0.09 -8.74 -5.16
CA PRO A 75 -0.89 -7.76 -4.73
C PRO A 75 -1.08 -7.79 -3.21
N ILE A 76 -1.22 -6.61 -2.63
CA ILE A 76 -1.54 -6.40 -1.22
C ILE A 76 -2.94 -5.81 -1.13
N ARG A 77 -3.78 -6.41 -0.31
CA ARG A 77 -5.10 -5.93 0.04
C ARG A 77 -5.09 -5.36 1.45
N ALA A 78 -5.37 -4.06 1.59
CA ALA A 78 -5.58 -3.47 2.91
C ALA A 78 -6.89 -3.98 3.50
N ARG A 79 -6.83 -4.57 4.69
CA ARG A 79 -7.97 -5.07 5.47
C ARG A 79 -8.46 -4.04 6.48
N GLN A 80 -7.51 -3.29 7.07
CA GLN A 80 -7.78 -2.20 7.99
C GLN A 80 -6.76 -1.10 7.79
N VAL A 81 -7.22 0.13 7.70
CA VAL A 81 -6.40 1.33 7.58
C VAL A 81 -6.84 2.33 8.62
N SER A 82 -5.93 2.71 9.51
CA SER A 82 -6.13 3.77 10.49
C SER A 82 -4.96 4.74 10.47
N ASP A 83 -4.95 5.75 11.31
CA ASP A 83 -3.88 6.74 11.36
C ASP A 83 -2.50 6.17 11.72
N THR A 84 -2.48 5.06 12.44
CA THR A 84 -1.25 4.47 12.97
C THR A 84 -1.13 2.96 12.75
N VAL A 85 -2.20 2.29 12.34
CA VAL A 85 -2.22 0.83 12.15
C VAL A 85 -2.70 0.48 10.75
N LEU A 86 -1.95 -0.39 10.10
CA LEU A 86 -2.27 -0.98 8.81
C LEU A 86 -2.27 -2.49 8.93
N VAL A 87 -3.42 -3.12 8.62
CA VAL A 87 -3.53 -4.57 8.48
C VAL A 87 -3.69 -4.90 7.00
N ASN A 88 -2.80 -5.72 6.49
CA ASN A 88 -2.80 -6.15 5.09
C ASN A 88 -2.94 -7.66 4.95
N GLU A 89 -3.48 -8.06 3.82
CA GLU A 89 -3.41 -9.40 3.29
C GLU A 89 -2.62 -9.39 1.99
N ILE A 90 -1.60 -10.23 1.90
CA ILE A 90 -0.67 -10.35 0.77
C ILE A 90 -0.90 -11.69 0.09
N GLY A 91 -1.14 -11.66 -1.20
CA GLY A 91 -1.33 -12.86 -2.00
C GLY A 91 -2.79 -13.20 -2.36
N PRO A 92 -3.07 -14.48 -2.75
CA PRO A 92 -2.19 -15.64 -2.62
C PRO A 92 -0.95 -15.59 -3.54
N TYR A 93 0.15 -16.23 -3.11
CA TYR A 93 1.37 -16.36 -3.89
C TYR A 93 2.13 -17.66 -3.53
N HIS A 94 2.95 -18.15 -4.45
CA HIS A 94 3.82 -19.29 -4.16
C HIS A 94 5.02 -18.85 -3.30
N SER A 95 5.16 -19.43 -2.11
CA SER A 95 6.28 -19.19 -1.20
C SER A 95 7.34 -20.28 -1.36
N PRO A 96 8.55 -19.97 -1.87
CA PRO A 96 9.63 -20.97 -1.93
C PRO A 96 10.03 -21.52 -0.56
N ALA A 97 9.96 -20.69 0.48
CA ALA A 97 10.30 -21.09 1.84
C ALA A 97 9.32 -22.09 2.45
N ALA A 98 8.05 -22.03 2.07
CA ALA A 98 7.01 -22.95 2.50
C ALA A 98 6.75 -24.07 1.49
N ASN A 99 7.29 -23.94 0.26
CA ASN A 99 6.99 -24.78 -0.89
C ASN A 99 5.48 -25.00 -1.10
N ALA A 100 4.71 -23.93 -0.95
CA ALA A 100 3.25 -23.94 -1.03
C ALA A 100 2.70 -22.57 -1.42
N ASP A 101 1.47 -22.57 -1.89
CA ASP A 101 0.71 -21.33 -2.08
C ASP A 101 0.20 -20.84 -0.71
N VAL A 102 0.48 -19.57 -0.43
CA VAL A 102 0.25 -18.97 0.87
C VAL A 102 -0.45 -17.62 0.76
N VAL A 103 -1.08 -17.25 1.87
CA VAL A 103 -1.54 -15.89 2.14
C VAL A 103 -0.81 -15.40 3.39
N THR A 104 -0.31 -14.17 3.35
CA THR A 104 0.37 -13.56 4.49
C THR A 104 -0.45 -12.39 5.01
N VAL A 105 -0.79 -12.41 6.30
CA VAL A 105 -1.41 -11.28 6.99
C VAL A 105 -0.34 -10.50 7.73
N THR A 106 -0.31 -9.20 7.56
CA THR A 106 0.61 -8.31 8.27
C THR A 106 -0.13 -7.29 9.11
N THR A 107 0.40 -6.99 10.29
CA THR A 107 -0.07 -5.90 11.14
C THR A 107 1.09 -4.96 11.40
N GLY A 108 1.02 -3.77 10.85
CA GLY A 108 2.06 -2.74 10.94
C GLY A 108 1.62 -1.52 11.74
N LYS A 109 2.56 -0.92 12.46
CA LYS A 109 2.40 0.38 13.13
C LYS A 109 3.24 1.43 12.44
N LEU A 110 2.57 2.51 12.02
CA LEU A 110 3.20 3.66 11.39
C LEU A 110 3.77 4.61 12.46
N ARG A 111 5.03 5.00 12.29
CA ARG A 111 5.69 6.04 13.11
C ARG A 111 6.58 6.88 12.18
N GLY A 112 6.11 8.07 11.82
CA GLY A 112 6.77 8.88 10.80
C GLY A 112 6.93 8.13 9.49
N ASP A 113 8.15 7.99 8.99
CA ASP A 113 8.48 7.24 7.77
C ASP A 113 8.84 5.77 8.02
N SER A 114 8.49 5.22 9.16
CA SER A 114 8.70 3.81 9.48
C SER A 114 7.37 3.09 9.68
N LEU A 115 7.23 1.93 9.03
CA LEU A 115 6.10 1.01 9.22
C LEU A 115 6.68 -0.34 9.62
N ASN A 116 6.52 -0.69 10.90
CA ASN A 116 7.09 -1.91 11.48
C ASN A 116 5.98 -2.76 12.11
N GLY A 117 6.16 -4.07 12.09
CA GLY A 117 5.12 -4.94 12.62
C GLY A 117 5.44 -6.42 12.56
N THR A 118 4.37 -7.19 12.55
CA THR A 118 4.39 -8.67 12.50
C THR A 118 3.73 -9.19 11.24
N PHE A 119 4.11 -10.37 10.84
CA PHE A 119 3.44 -11.12 9.79
C PHE A 119 3.11 -12.53 10.24
N GLU A 120 2.06 -13.09 9.66
CA GLU A 120 1.63 -14.46 9.82
C GLU A 120 1.29 -15.03 8.45
N MET A 121 1.96 -16.14 8.09
CA MET A 121 1.79 -16.82 6.82
C MET A 121 0.97 -18.09 7.04
N ARG A 122 -0.04 -18.29 6.19
CA ARG A 122 -0.93 -19.45 6.20
C ARG A 122 -1.00 -20.10 4.82
N PRO A 123 -1.30 -21.39 4.71
CA PRO A 123 -1.64 -21.97 3.42
C PRO A 123 -2.80 -21.23 2.76
N ALA A 124 -2.76 -21.03 1.45
CA ALA A 124 -3.86 -20.42 0.70
C ALA A 124 -5.16 -21.25 0.76
N SER A 125 -5.04 -22.56 0.98
CA SER A 125 -6.16 -23.48 1.21
C SER A 125 -6.83 -23.33 2.59
N GLY A 126 -6.27 -22.47 3.47
CA GLY A 126 -6.72 -22.29 4.85
C GLY A 126 -5.94 -23.12 5.85
N GLY A 127 -6.26 -22.94 7.13
CA GLY A 127 -5.62 -23.63 8.23
C GLY A 127 -4.78 -22.75 9.14
N ASN A 128 -3.97 -23.37 9.98
CA ASN A 128 -3.13 -22.69 10.95
C ASN A 128 -1.95 -21.97 10.29
N ALA A 129 -1.39 -20.98 10.98
CA ALA A 129 -0.16 -20.34 10.56
C ALA A 129 0.98 -21.37 10.49
N ILE A 130 1.71 -21.31 9.37
CA ILE A 130 2.89 -22.17 9.12
C ILE A 130 4.19 -21.41 9.32
N MET A 131 4.12 -20.09 9.37
CA MET A 131 5.26 -19.20 9.61
C MET A 131 4.77 -17.88 10.20
N ASN A 132 5.53 -17.30 11.09
CA ASN A 132 5.33 -15.95 11.60
C ASN A 132 6.67 -15.24 11.76
N GLY A 133 6.61 -13.93 11.98
CA GLY A 133 7.81 -13.14 12.19
C GLY A 133 7.50 -11.65 12.29
N THR A 134 8.54 -10.86 12.10
CA THR A 134 8.47 -9.41 12.14
C THR A 134 8.93 -8.80 10.82
N PHE A 135 8.55 -7.55 10.59
CA PHE A 135 9.08 -6.77 9.48
C PHE A 135 9.40 -5.35 9.92
N ARG A 136 10.34 -4.74 9.23
CA ARG A 136 10.71 -3.33 9.41
C ARG A 136 10.84 -2.69 8.04
N THR A 137 10.18 -1.56 7.85
CA THR A 137 10.24 -0.81 6.60
C THR A 137 10.48 0.67 6.86
N ARG A 138 11.04 1.32 5.85
CA ARG A 138 11.18 2.76 5.80
C ARG A 138 10.66 3.28 4.46
N ARG A 139 9.98 4.41 4.49
CA ARG A 139 9.57 5.12 3.28
C ARG A 139 10.81 5.72 2.60
N ILE A 140 10.95 5.52 1.29
CA ILE A 140 12.04 6.06 0.48
C ILE A 140 11.56 7.14 -0.49
N THR A 141 10.26 7.12 -0.85
CA THR A 141 9.61 8.19 -1.62
C THR A 141 8.18 8.36 -1.13
N PRO A 142 7.68 9.61 -1.06
CA PRO A 142 6.27 9.90 -0.73
C PRO A 142 5.28 9.32 -1.73
#